data_d16b26c17f593fd78cc48831839b9eb7
#
_entry.id   d16b26c17f593fd78cc48831839b9eb7
#
_cell.length_a   1.000
_cell.length_b   1.000
_cell.length_c   1.000
_cell.angle_alpha   90.00
_cell.angle_beta   90.00
_cell.angle_gamma   90.00
#
_symmetry.space_group_name_H-M   'P 1'
#
loop_
_entity.id
_entity.type
_entity.pdbx_description
1 polymer ?
#
loop_
_entity_poly.entity_id
_entity_poly.type
_entity_poly.pdbx_seq_one_letter_code
_entity_poly.pdbx_strand_id
1 'polypeptide(L)' 'MKERKLKVTYAPGSEYKEQIPRIVLQGKWLKELGFEVGEYVIISPSNENIVVSKNKDLIQSTN' A
#
# COMPACT_ATOMS: atom_id res chain seq x y z
N MET A 1 5.20 16.67 -4.47
CA MET A 1 4.29 15.75 -5.16
C MET A 1 2.86 15.99 -4.70
N LYS A 2 1.93 15.87 -5.61
CA LYS A 2 0.54 16.15 -5.28
C LYS A 2 -0.09 15.03 -4.48
N GLU A 3 -0.92 15.41 -3.54
CA GLU A 3 -1.72 14.45 -2.81
C GLU A 3 -2.75 13.81 -3.71
N ARG A 4 -3.14 12.60 -3.36
CA ARG A 4 -4.17 11.87 -4.08
C ARG A 4 -5.26 11.44 -3.12
N LYS A 5 -6.48 11.50 -3.60
CA LYS A 5 -7.62 11.07 -2.80
C LYS A 5 -8.11 9.74 -3.38
N LEU A 6 -8.08 8.72 -2.55
CA LEU A 6 -8.50 7.38 -2.96
C LEU A 6 -9.68 6.97 -2.12
N LYS A 7 -10.62 6.30 -2.76
CA LYS A 7 -11.83 5.87 -2.08
C LYS A 7 -11.61 4.50 -1.47
N VAL A 8 -12.02 4.33 -0.24
CA VAL A 8 -12.03 3.01 0.39
C VAL A 8 -13.21 2.23 -0.20
N THR A 9 -12.91 1.07 -0.73
CA THR A 9 -13.92 0.19 -1.29
C THR A 9 -13.95 -1.09 -0.47
N TYR A 10 -14.58 -2.13 -0.97
CA TYR A 10 -14.56 -3.40 -0.27
C TYR A 10 -13.92 -4.46 -1.16
N ALA A 11 -13.32 -5.46 -0.51
CA ALA A 11 -12.59 -6.49 -1.22
C ALA A 11 -13.55 -7.38 -2.00
N PRO A 12 -13.14 -7.82 -3.20
CA PRO A 12 -13.98 -8.76 -3.98
C PRO A 12 -14.19 -10.03 -3.18
N GLY A 13 -15.42 -10.55 -3.22
CA GLY A 13 -15.76 -11.76 -2.51
C GLY A 13 -16.14 -11.55 -1.07
N SER A 14 -16.09 -10.30 -0.59
CA SER A 14 -16.57 -10.01 0.75
C SER A 14 -18.05 -10.30 0.86
N GLU A 15 -18.46 -10.89 1.97
CA GLU A 15 -19.85 -11.16 2.19
C GLU A 15 -20.60 -9.86 2.46
N TYR A 16 -21.88 -9.90 2.17
CA TYR A 16 -22.74 -8.74 2.32
C TYR A 16 -22.65 -8.12 3.73
N LYS A 17 -22.61 -8.97 4.75
CA LYS A 17 -22.56 -8.49 6.12
C LYS A 17 -21.17 -8.11 6.61
N GLU A 18 -20.15 -8.57 5.91
CA GLU A 18 -18.78 -8.33 6.32
C GLU A 18 -17.99 -7.75 5.17
N GLN A 19 -18.32 -6.52 4.80
CA GLN A 19 -17.58 -5.87 3.75
C GLN A 19 -16.20 -5.48 4.29
N ILE A 20 -15.19 -6.10 3.72
CA ILE A 20 -13.81 -5.87 4.17
C ILE A 20 -13.28 -4.65 3.45
N PRO A 21 -12.85 -3.63 4.18
CA PRO A 21 -12.33 -2.41 3.54
C PRO A 21 -11.09 -2.69 2.70
N ARG A 22 -10.99 -1.96 1.62
CA ARG A 22 -9.88 -2.14 0.69
C ARG A 22 -9.46 -0.80 0.14
N ILE A 23 -8.16 -0.56 0.09
CA ILE A 23 -7.59 0.62 -0.56
C ILE A 23 -6.63 0.11 -1.62
N VAL A 24 -6.79 0.62 -2.84
CA VAL A 24 -5.94 0.20 -3.95
C VAL A 24 -4.97 1.34 -4.27
N LEU A 25 -3.70 1.02 -4.24
CA LEU A 25 -2.64 1.94 -4.65
C LEU A 25 -2.10 1.45 -5.99
N GLN A 26 -2.37 2.18 -7.04
CA GLN A 26 -1.83 1.80 -8.34
C GLN A 26 -1.71 3.02 -9.24
N GLY A 27 -0.74 2.98 -10.13
CA GLY A 27 -0.53 4.05 -11.07
C GLY A 27 0.95 4.27 -11.32
N LYS A 28 1.23 4.98 -12.41
CA LYS A 28 2.61 5.29 -12.74
C LYS A 28 3.29 6.15 -11.70
N TRP A 29 2.52 6.87 -10.91
CA TRP A 29 3.07 7.73 -9.87
C TRP A 29 3.83 6.92 -8.82
N LEU A 30 3.49 5.65 -8.64
CA LEU A 30 4.24 4.80 -7.73
C LEU A 30 5.67 4.59 -8.23
N LYS A 31 5.80 4.41 -9.54
CA LYS A 31 7.12 4.25 -10.13
C LYS A 31 7.95 5.51 -9.98
N GLU A 32 7.31 6.66 -10.09
CA GLU A 32 7.99 7.93 -9.91
C GLU A 32 8.52 8.11 -8.50
N LEU A 33 7.90 7.46 -7.54
CA LEU A 33 8.36 7.47 -6.16
C LEU A 33 9.41 6.40 -5.89
N GLY A 34 9.71 5.58 -6.88
CA GLY A 34 10.72 4.55 -6.72
C GLY A 34 10.20 3.17 -6.35
N PHE A 35 8.89 2.98 -6.39
CA PHE A 35 8.31 1.66 -6.12
C PHE A 35 8.30 0.87 -7.42
N GLU A 36 9.01 -0.26 -7.43
CA GLU A 36 9.14 -1.07 -8.62
C GLU A 36 8.38 -2.38 -8.47
N VAL A 37 7.92 -2.89 -9.61
CA VAL A 37 7.22 -4.18 -9.63
C VAL A 37 8.16 -5.26 -9.10
N GLY A 38 7.63 -6.10 -8.23
CA GLY A 38 8.40 -7.20 -7.66
C GLY A 38 9.02 -6.89 -6.31
N GLU A 39 9.00 -5.62 -5.92
CA GLU A 39 9.53 -5.24 -4.62
C GLU A 39 8.47 -5.38 -3.54
N TYR A 40 8.93 -5.45 -2.32
CA TYR A 40 8.04 -5.50 -1.16
C TYR A 40 7.99 -4.13 -0.49
N VAL A 41 6.89 -3.89 0.18
CA VAL A 41 6.73 -2.66 0.95
C VAL A 41 6.38 -3.03 2.39
N ILE A 42 6.64 -2.09 3.27
CA ILE A 42 6.29 -2.23 4.68
C ILE A 42 5.12 -1.34 4.96
N ILE A 43 4.10 -1.90 5.59
CA ILE A 43 2.92 -1.16 6.03
C ILE A 43 3.07 -0.90 7.50
N SER A 44 3.12 0.36 7.87
CA SER A 44 3.26 0.77 9.27
C SER A 44 1.97 1.44 9.71
N PRO A 45 1.09 0.70 10.39
CA PRO A 45 -0.19 1.27 10.81
C PRO A 45 -0.03 2.14 12.06
N SER A 46 -0.87 3.14 12.14
CA SER A 46 -0.93 4.03 13.28
C SER A 46 -2.39 4.45 13.42
N ASN A 47 -2.69 5.26 14.43
CA ASN A 47 -4.07 5.68 14.64
C ASN A 47 -4.55 6.50 13.44
N GLU A 48 -5.49 5.92 12.69
CA GLU A 48 -6.09 6.54 11.50
C GLU A 48 -5.11 6.84 10.37
N ASN A 49 -3.90 6.27 10.45
CA ASN A 49 -2.89 6.46 9.42
C ASN A 49 -2.21 5.15 9.11
N ILE A 50 -1.75 5.03 7.88
CA ILE A 50 -0.82 3.98 7.51
C ILE A 50 0.28 4.60 6.67
N VAL A 51 1.48 4.14 6.88
CA VAL A 51 2.62 4.58 6.09
C VAL A 51 3.09 3.40 5.26
N VAL A 52 3.21 3.62 3.96
CA VAL A 52 3.70 2.61 3.03
C VAL A 52 5.10 3.03 2.62
N SER A 53 6.08 2.19 2.93
CA SER A 53 7.46 2.51 2.61
C SER A 53 8.13 1.35 1.93
N LYS A 54 9.22 1.64 1.21
CA LYS A 54 9.98 0.59 0.56
C LYS A 54 10.68 -0.25 1.60
N ASN A 55 10.73 -1.55 1.38
CA ASN A 55 11.38 -2.46 2.30
C ASN A 55 12.87 -2.53 1.98
N LYS A 56 13.61 -1.56 2.48
CA LYS A 56 15.05 -1.53 2.28
C LYS A 56 15.78 -2.50 3.19
N ASP A 57 15.13 -2.90 4.26
CA ASP A 57 15.76 -3.80 5.21
C ASP A 57 16.01 -5.17 4.61
N LEU A 58 15.26 -5.52 3.59
CA LEU A 58 15.44 -6.80 2.94
C LEU A 58 16.85 -6.94 2.38
N ILE A 59 17.39 -5.85 1.88
CA ILE A 59 18.75 -5.85 1.34
C ILE A 59 19.75 -6.00 2.46
N GLN A 60 19.52 -5.34 3.56
CA GLN A 60 20.43 -5.37 4.69
C GLN A 60 20.44 -6.72 5.38
N SER A 61 19.30 -7.38 5.40
CA SER A 61 19.20 -8.64 6.10
C SER A 61 19.96 -9.75 5.42
N THR A 62 20.45 -9.53 4.23
CA THR A 62 21.24 -10.53 3.53
C THR A 62 22.71 -10.49 3.90
N ASN A 63 23.11 -9.53 4.65
CA ASN A 63 24.51 -9.38 5.04
C ASN A 63 24.92 -10.28 6.19
#